data_cacc717eb3b1d3f4d6e653e45b7e1f61
#
_entry.id   cacc717eb3b1d3f4d6e653e45b7e1f61
#
_cell.length_a   1.000
_cell.length_b   1.000
_cell.length_c   1.000
_cell.angle_alpha   90.00
_cell.angle_beta   90.00
_cell.angle_gamma   90.00
#
_symmetry.space_group_name_H-M   'P 1'
#
loop_
_entity.id
_entity.type
_entity.pdbx_description
1 polymer ?
#
loop_
_entity_poly.entity_id
_entity_poly.type
_entity_poly.pdbx_seq_one_letter_code
_entity_poly.pdbx_strand_id
1 'polypeptide(L)'
;MDFSKLFSLEGKVALVTGAAYGIGFAIAEAYAKAGAKIAFNCRSQHHMDQALADYKAKGIDAKGYICDVTDEEQVKKMVADIEKELGVIGILVNNAGIIKRIPMTEMSVEDFKQVVDIDLTAPFIVSKAVLPGMIKKGHGKIINICSMMSELGRETVSAYAAAKGGLKMLTRNICSEFGEHNIQCNGLGPGYIATPQTAPLREHQPDGSRHPFDSFICAKTPAGRWLEPEELMGPAVFLASEASNAVNGHILYVDGGILAYIGKQPK
;
A
#
# COMPACT_ATOMS: atom_id res chain seq x y z
N MET A 1 -14.29 -15.24 24.01
CA MET A 1 -13.90 -14.68 22.69
C MET A 1 -12.68 -15.47 22.20
N ASP A 2 -12.74 -16.04 21.00
CA ASP A 2 -11.59 -16.71 20.40
C ASP A 2 -10.68 -15.64 19.81
N PHE A 3 -9.51 -15.44 20.42
CA PHE A 3 -8.56 -14.38 20.03
C PHE A 3 -8.06 -14.56 18.59
N SER A 4 -7.90 -15.79 18.11
CA SER A 4 -7.44 -16.06 16.74
C SER A 4 -8.42 -15.53 15.69
N LYS A 5 -9.71 -15.52 15.98
CA LYS A 5 -10.75 -15.00 15.09
C LYS A 5 -10.71 -13.49 14.91
N LEU A 6 -10.09 -12.75 15.85
CA LEU A 6 -9.95 -11.30 15.71
C LEU A 6 -9.11 -10.90 14.48
N PHE A 7 -8.19 -11.75 14.06
CA PHE A 7 -7.33 -11.51 12.91
C PHE A 7 -7.77 -12.26 11.65
N SER A 8 -8.87 -13.02 11.72
CA SER A 8 -9.38 -13.75 10.55
C SER A 8 -9.98 -12.78 9.53
N LEU A 9 -9.68 -13.05 8.25
CA LEU A 9 -10.30 -12.38 7.10
C LEU A 9 -11.21 -13.34 6.32
N GLU A 10 -11.59 -14.46 6.93
CA GLU A 10 -12.45 -15.48 6.32
C GLU A 10 -13.77 -14.87 5.82
N GLY A 11 -14.15 -15.23 4.58
CA GLY A 11 -15.36 -14.73 3.93
C GLY A 11 -15.30 -13.28 3.43
N LYS A 12 -14.20 -12.56 3.63
CA LYS A 12 -14.01 -11.19 3.13
C LYS A 12 -13.40 -11.21 1.72
N VAL A 13 -13.80 -10.26 0.90
CA VAL A 13 -13.17 -9.98 -0.41
C VAL A 13 -12.23 -8.81 -0.24
N ALA A 14 -10.97 -8.99 -0.60
CA ALA A 14 -9.94 -7.96 -0.54
C ALA A 14 -9.48 -7.57 -1.95
N LEU A 15 -9.58 -6.28 -2.27
CA LEU A 15 -8.97 -5.68 -3.45
C LEU A 15 -7.65 -5.02 -3.06
N VAL A 16 -6.54 -5.44 -3.66
CA VAL A 16 -5.21 -4.83 -3.46
C VAL A 16 -4.73 -4.25 -4.79
N THR A 17 -4.64 -2.92 -4.88
CA THR A 17 -4.20 -2.27 -6.12
C THR A 17 -2.69 -2.39 -6.32
N GLY A 18 -2.24 -2.63 -7.57
CA GLY A 18 -0.83 -2.74 -7.89
C GLY A 18 -0.12 -3.92 -7.20
N ALA A 19 -0.82 -5.05 -6.99
CA ALA A 19 -0.29 -6.18 -6.24
C ALA A 19 0.30 -7.30 -7.10
N ALA A 20 0.85 -6.96 -8.27
CA ALA A 20 1.57 -7.92 -9.10
C ALA A 20 2.94 -8.31 -8.53
N TYR A 21 3.55 -7.49 -7.68
CA TYR A 21 4.83 -7.74 -7.01
C TYR A 21 5.01 -6.81 -5.79
N GLY A 22 6.08 -7.01 -5.03
CA GLY A 22 6.50 -6.13 -3.94
C GLY A 22 5.53 -6.08 -2.77
N ILE A 23 5.31 -4.88 -2.20
CA ILE A 23 4.50 -4.68 -1.00
C ILE A 23 3.06 -5.16 -1.19
N GLY A 24 2.42 -4.80 -2.31
CA GLY A 24 1.04 -5.20 -2.59
C GLY A 24 0.88 -6.72 -2.69
N PHE A 25 1.85 -7.39 -3.32
CA PHE A 25 1.86 -8.85 -3.43
C PHE A 25 1.98 -9.51 -2.03
N ALA A 26 2.90 -9.04 -1.20
CA ALA A 26 3.08 -9.56 0.17
C ALA A 26 1.81 -9.36 1.03
N ILE A 27 1.16 -8.18 0.93
CA ILE A 27 -0.09 -7.92 1.64
C ILE A 27 -1.21 -8.84 1.15
N ALA A 28 -1.36 -9.02 -0.17
CA ALA A 28 -2.37 -9.92 -0.74
C ALA A 28 -2.12 -11.37 -0.32
N GLU A 29 -0.87 -11.83 -0.29
CA GLU A 29 -0.49 -13.14 0.25
C GLU A 29 -0.90 -13.29 1.72
N ALA A 30 -0.63 -12.29 2.56
CA ALA A 30 -1.02 -12.31 3.97
C ALA A 30 -2.54 -12.39 4.14
N TYR A 31 -3.29 -11.64 3.34
CA TYR A 31 -4.74 -11.65 3.38
C TYR A 31 -5.32 -12.99 2.94
N ALA A 32 -4.76 -13.61 1.88
CA ALA A 32 -5.15 -14.96 1.47
C ALA A 32 -4.91 -15.98 2.58
N LYS A 33 -3.75 -15.94 3.23
CA LYS A 33 -3.42 -16.82 4.38
C LYS A 33 -4.32 -16.57 5.59
N ALA A 34 -4.86 -15.36 5.74
CA ALA A 34 -5.84 -15.02 6.76
C ALA A 34 -7.29 -15.39 6.38
N GLY A 35 -7.51 -15.94 5.17
CA GLY A 35 -8.80 -16.47 4.71
C GLY A 35 -9.59 -15.56 3.75
N ALA A 36 -9.03 -14.43 3.31
CA ALA A 36 -9.70 -13.57 2.33
C ALA A 36 -9.63 -14.13 0.91
N LYS A 37 -10.68 -13.84 0.11
CA LYS A 37 -10.65 -13.96 -1.34
C LYS A 37 -9.90 -12.75 -1.91
N ILE A 38 -8.92 -13.00 -2.80
CA ILE A 38 -8.04 -11.96 -3.32
C ILE A 38 -8.44 -11.52 -4.72
N ALA A 39 -8.68 -10.22 -4.87
CA ALA A 39 -8.68 -9.51 -6.13
C ALA A 39 -7.47 -8.56 -6.17
N PHE A 40 -6.79 -8.46 -7.30
CA PHE A 40 -5.72 -7.50 -7.49
C PHE A 40 -5.73 -6.93 -8.91
N ASN A 41 -5.10 -5.77 -9.10
CA ASN A 41 -4.93 -5.22 -10.44
C ASN A 41 -3.47 -4.91 -10.76
N CYS A 42 -3.21 -4.86 -12.06
CA CYS A 42 -2.03 -4.22 -12.65
C CYS A 42 -2.40 -3.66 -14.03
N ARG A 43 -1.47 -2.96 -14.69
CA ARG A 43 -1.71 -2.34 -16.00
C ARG A 43 -1.21 -3.16 -17.19
N SER A 44 -0.46 -4.22 -16.96
CA SER A 44 0.24 -4.98 -17.99
C SER A 44 -0.14 -6.45 -17.96
N GLN A 45 -0.46 -7.03 -19.11
CA GLN A 45 -0.74 -8.45 -19.24
C GLN A 45 0.45 -9.31 -18.82
N HIS A 46 1.67 -8.90 -19.20
CA HIS A 46 2.89 -9.60 -18.80
C HIS A 46 3.05 -9.69 -17.27
N HIS A 47 2.85 -8.57 -16.55
CA HIS A 47 2.90 -8.58 -15.08
C HIS A 47 1.73 -9.36 -14.47
N MET A 48 0.57 -9.38 -15.14
CA MET A 48 -0.59 -10.16 -14.72
C MET A 48 -0.29 -11.66 -14.76
N ASP A 49 0.21 -12.14 -15.90
CA ASP A 49 0.50 -13.56 -16.09
C ASP A 49 1.56 -14.07 -15.09
N GLN A 50 2.62 -13.27 -14.87
CA GLN A 50 3.63 -13.59 -13.89
C GLN A 50 3.06 -13.61 -12.45
N ALA A 51 2.29 -12.59 -12.08
CA ALA A 51 1.69 -12.51 -10.75
C ALA A 51 0.74 -13.68 -10.46
N LEU A 52 -0.11 -14.06 -11.43
CA LEU A 52 -1.01 -15.20 -11.28
C LEU A 52 -0.24 -16.52 -11.11
N ALA A 53 0.87 -16.69 -11.85
CA ALA A 53 1.75 -17.84 -11.67
C ALA A 53 2.39 -17.86 -10.27
N ASP A 54 2.86 -16.71 -9.77
CA ASP A 54 3.50 -16.58 -8.46
C ASP A 54 2.49 -16.82 -7.32
N TYR A 55 1.25 -16.27 -7.41
CA TYR A 55 0.18 -16.57 -6.46
C TYR A 55 -0.16 -18.05 -6.43
N LYS A 56 -0.31 -18.66 -7.62
CA LYS A 56 -0.60 -20.10 -7.75
C LYS A 56 0.51 -20.96 -7.14
N ALA A 57 1.78 -20.60 -7.34
CA ALA A 57 2.91 -21.30 -6.74
C ALA A 57 2.90 -21.27 -5.20
N LYS A 58 2.27 -20.22 -4.62
CA LYS A 58 2.04 -20.10 -3.18
C LYS A 58 0.73 -20.72 -2.69
N GLY A 59 -0.02 -21.38 -3.59
CA GLY A 59 -1.32 -22.01 -3.28
C GLY A 59 -2.46 -21.00 -3.09
N ILE A 60 -2.32 -19.79 -3.65
CA ILE A 60 -3.30 -18.71 -3.54
C ILE A 60 -4.12 -18.62 -4.83
N ASP A 61 -5.44 -18.71 -4.72
CA ASP A 61 -6.40 -18.45 -5.80
C ASP A 61 -6.73 -16.96 -5.84
N ALA A 62 -5.90 -16.18 -6.53
CA ALA A 62 -6.07 -14.74 -6.70
C ALA A 62 -6.67 -14.45 -8.08
N LYS A 63 -7.61 -13.48 -8.14
CA LYS A 63 -8.16 -12.98 -9.40
C LYS A 63 -7.52 -11.64 -9.78
N GLY A 64 -6.97 -11.60 -10.99
CA GLY A 64 -6.30 -10.42 -11.54
C GLY A 64 -7.17 -9.64 -12.52
N TYR A 65 -7.08 -8.32 -12.49
CA TYR A 65 -7.81 -7.39 -13.35
C TYR A 65 -6.85 -6.39 -13.99
N ILE A 66 -6.90 -6.27 -15.33
CA ILE A 66 -6.15 -5.20 -16.02
C ILE A 66 -6.93 -3.90 -15.88
N CYS A 67 -6.34 -2.92 -15.21
CA CYS A 67 -6.98 -1.64 -14.93
C CYS A 67 -5.92 -0.56 -14.66
N ASP A 68 -6.07 0.61 -15.29
CA ASP A 68 -5.38 1.83 -14.85
C ASP A 68 -6.21 2.49 -13.74
N VAL A 69 -5.67 2.53 -12.53
CA VAL A 69 -6.37 3.08 -11.35
C VAL A 69 -6.60 4.59 -11.41
N THR A 70 -5.99 5.28 -12.39
CA THR A 70 -6.23 6.71 -12.65
C THR A 70 -7.42 6.95 -13.57
N ASP A 71 -7.93 5.91 -14.22
CA ASP A 71 -9.11 5.95 -15.07
C ASP A 71 -10.36 5.52 -14.29
N GLU A 72 -11.23 6.49 -14.00
CA GLU A 72 -12.43 6.26 -13.19
C GLU A 72 -13.39 5.22 -13.79
N GLU A 73 -13.55 5.18 -15.12
CA GLU A 73 -14.45 4.22 -15.77
C GLU A 73 -13.89 2.79 -15.75
N GLN A 74 -12.59 2.63 -15.95
CA GLN A 74 -11.93 1.33 -15.78
C GLN A 74 -12.05 0.83 -14.33
N VAL A 75 -11.88 1.72 -13.35
CA VAL A 75 -12.03 1.38 -11.92
C VAL A 75 -13.46 0.97 -11.60
N LYS A 76 -14.47 1.70 -12.06
CA LYS A 76 -15.90 1.33 -11.88
C LYS A 76 -16.20 -0.05 -12.44
N LYS A 77 -15.70 -0.31 -13.65
CA LYS A 77 -15.86 -1.62 -14.30
C LYS A 77 -15.17 -2.72 -13.50
N MET A 78 -13.94 -2.52 -13.10
CA MET A 78 -13.18 -3.48 -12.29
C MET A 78 -13.91 -3.80 -10.97
N VAL A 79 -14.39 -2.81 -10.25
CA VAL A 79 -15.13 -3.01 -8.99
C VAL A 79 -16.41 -3.81 -9.25
N ALA A 80 -17.18 -3.46 -10.28
CA ALA A 80 -18.40 -4.20 -10.64
C ALA A 80 -18.12 -5.68 -11.01
N ASP A 81 -17.04 -5.94 -11.76
CA ASP A 81 -16.63 -7.30 -12.14
C ASP A 81 -16.22 -8.10 -10.88
N ILE A 82 -15.43 -7.50 -9.97
CA ILE A 82 -15.04 -8.14 -8.70
C ILE A 82 -16.27 -8.46 -7.84
N GLU A 83 -17.19 -7.50 -7.67
CA GLU A 83 -18.37 -7.70 -6.84
C GLU A 83 -19.30 -8.78 -7.41
N LYS A 84 -19.40 -8.87 -8.72
CA LYS A 84 -20.16 -9.92 -9.41
C LYS A 84 -19.54 -11.31 -9.22
N GLU A 85 -18.21 -11.42 -9.25
CA GLU A 85 -17.49 -12.70 -9.24
C GLU A 85 -17.16 -13.21 -7.84
N LEU A 86 -16.77 -12.33 -6.93
CA LEU A 86 -16.26 -12.68 -5.61
C LEU A 86 -17.18 -12.24 -4.46
N GLY A 87 -18.03 -11.25 -4.70
CA GLY A 87 -18.87 -10.59 -3.71
C GLY A 87 -18.38 -9.20 -3.34
N VAL A 88 -19.14 -8.50 -2.49
CA VAL A 88 -18.86 -7.11 -2.09
C VAL A 88 -17.47 -6.99 -1.51
N ILE A 89 -16.69 -6.01 -2.04
CA ILE A 89 -15.35 -5.71 -1.56
C ILE A 89 -15.46 -5.18 -0.13
N GLY A 90 -14.98 -5.98 0.83
CA GLY A 90 -14.97 -5.63 2.26
C GLY A 90 -13.65 -5.02 2.72
N ILE A 91 -12.58 -5.23 1.95
CA ILE A 91 -11.23 -4.71 2.25
C ILE A 91 -10.66 -4.10 0.97
N LEU A 92 -10.20 -2.85 1.04
CA LEU A 92 -9.46 -2.19 -0.01
C LEU A 92 -8.06 -1.83 0.48
N VAL A 93 -7.03 -2.17 -0.30
CA VAL A 93 -5.67 -1.66 -0.12
C VAL A 93 -5.28 -0.82 -1.33
N ASN A 94 -5.19 0.49 -1.14
CA ASN A 94 -4.63 1.41 -2.11
C ASN A 94 -3.10 1.36 -2.04
N ASN A 95 -2.51 0.45 -2.84
CA ASN A 95 -1.06 0.22 -2.85
C ASN A 95 -0.41 0.68 -4.16
N ALA A 96 -1.11 0.73 -5.28
CA ALA A 96 -0.55 1.23 -6.53
C ALA A 96 0.10 2.61 -6.32
N GLY A 97 1.35 2.76 -6.78
CA GLY A 97 2.09 3.98 -6.59
C GLY A 97 3.40 3.98 -7.39
N ILE A 98 3.93 5.17 -7.61
CA ILE A 98 5.22 5.39 -8.28
C ILE A 98 6.05 6.41 -7.51
N ILE A 99 7.35 6.40 -7.73
CA ILE A 99 8.25 7.44 -7.24
C ILE A 99 9.17 7.90 -8.36
N LYS A 100 9.21 9.21 -8.60
CA LYS A 100 10.20 9.86 -9.46
C LYS A 100 11.19 10.62 -8.60
N ARG A 101 12.47 10.35 -8.82
CA ARG A 101 13.57 10.94 -8.06
C ARG A 101 14.26 11.99 -8.94
N ILE A 102 13.72 13.21 -8.93
CA ILE A 102 14.14 14.34 -9.76
C ILE A 102 14.30 15.57 -8.86
N PRO A 103 15.42 16.32 -8.93
CA PRO A 103 15.57 17.59 -8.23
C PRO A 103 14.38 18.52 -8.53
N MET A 104 13.92 19.28 -7.55
CA MET A 104 12.70 20.10 -7.69
C MET A 104 12.82 21.10 -8.85
N THR A 105 14.00 21.66 -9.07
CA THR A 105 14.28 22.62 -10.16
C THR A 105 14.29 21.99 -11.55
N GLU A 106 14.38 20.68 -11.65
CA GLU A 106 14.45 19.91 -12.90
C GLU A 106 13.16 19.09 -13.16
N MET A 107 12.32 18.93 -12.13
CA MET A 107 11.07 18.16 -12.23
C MET A 107 10.06 18.90 -13.11
N SER A 108 9.60 18.26 -14.18
CA SER A 108 8.53 18.82 -14.99
C SER A 108 7.20 18.83 -14.24
N VAL A 109 6.29 19.74 -14.61
CA VAL A 109 4.94 19.77 -14.04
C VAL A 109 4.17 18.49 -14.37
N GLU A 110 4.43 17.90 -15.52
CA GLU A 110 3.86 16.63 -16.00
C GLU A 110 4.31 15.46 -15.12
N ASP A 111 5.61 15.40 -14.77
CA ASP A 111 6.13 14.39 -13.85
C ASP A 111 5.53 14.53 -12.45
N PHE A 112 5.41 15.76 -11.98
CA PHE A 112 4.76 16.04 -10.69
C PHE A 112 3.31 15.57 -10.69
N LYS A 113 2.52 15.97 -11.71
CA LYS A 113 1.11 15.57 -11.85
C LYS A 113 0.97 14.06 -11.92
N GLN A 114 1.80 13.37 -12.71
CA GLN A 114 1.73 11.92 -12.86
C GLN A 114 1.89 11.20 -11.50
N VAL A 115 2.81 11.66 -10.65
CA VAL A 115 2.98 11.08 -9.30
C VAL A 115 1.75 11.37 -8.44
N VAL A 116 1.23 12.60 -8.46
CA VAL A 116 0.03 12.97 -7.68
C VAL A 116 -1.19 12.17 -8.16
N ASP A 117 -1.36 12.00 -9.46
CA ASP A 117 -2.48 11.25 -10.03
C ASP A 117 -2.47 9.79 -9.57
N ILE A 118 -1.32 9.14 -9.57
CA ILE A 118 -1.23 7.72 -9.20
C ILE A 118 -1.23 7.53 -7.68
N ASP A 119 -0.50 8.38 -6.93
CA ASP A 119 -0.27 8.16 -5.49
C ASP A 119 -1.30 8.85 -4.57
N LEU A 120 -2.16 9.73 -5.13
CA LEU A 120 -3.20 10.44 -4.36
C LEU A 120 -4.56 10.39 -5.06
N THR A 121 -4.67 10.78 -6.34
CA THR A 121 -5.97 10.84 -7.04
C THR A 121 -6.52 9.43 -7.25
N ALA A 122 -5.70 8.46 -7.66
CA ALA A 122 -6.15 7.08 -7.84
C ALA A 122 -6.68 6.42 -6.55
N PRO A 123 -6.03 6.53 -5.37
CA PRO A 123 -6.64 6.12 -4.10
C PRO A 123 -8.01 6.72 -3.83
N PHE A 124 -8.24 7.99 -4.17
CA PHE A 124 -9.56 8.60 -4.09
C PHE A 124 -10.56 7.93 -5.04
N ILE A 125 -10.20 7.73 -6.31
CA ILE A 125 -11.06 7.11 -7.33
C ILE A 125 -11.47 5.69 -6.90
N VAL A 126 -10.50 4.86 -6.49
CA VAL A 126 -10.78 3.48 -6.09
C VAL A 126 -11.61 3.42 -4.81
N SER A 127 -11.30 4.26 -3.81
CA SER A 127 -12.08 4.36 -2.57
C SER A 127 -13.52 4.76 -2.86
N LYS A 128 -13.73 5.80 -3.68
CA LYS A 128 -15.05 6.26 -4.13
C LYS A 128 -15.87 5.14 -4.79
N ALA A 129 -15.22 4.27 -5.57
CA ALA A 129 -15.88 3.19 -6.27
C ALA A 129 -16.32 2.03 -5.35
N VAL A 130 -15.57 1.72 -4.29
CA VAL A 130 -15.91 0.61 -3.36
C VAL A 130 -16.83 1.04 -2.21
N LEU A 131 -16.82 2.31 -1.84
CA LEU A 131 -17.59 2.84 -0.70
C LEU A 131 -19.09 2.52 -0.75
N PRO A 132 -19.82 2.64 -1.90
CA PRO A 132 -21.24 2.31 -1.96
C PRO A 132 -21.53 0.86 -1.53
N GLY A 133 -20.71 -0.11 -1.95
CA GLY A 133 -20.81 -1.52 -1.55
C GLY A 133 -20.57 -1.70 -0.06
N MET A 134 -19.53 -1.07 0.50
CA MET A 134 -19.21 -1.11 1.93
C MET A 134 -20.31 -0.48 2.78
N ILE A 135 -20.86 0.67 2.39
CA ILE A 135 -21.97 1.35 3.08
C ILE A 135 -23.19 0.43 3.12
N LYS A 136 -23.57 -0.14 1.97
CA LYS A 136 -24.72 -1.07 1.90
C LYS A 136 -24.51 -2.32 2.77
N LYS A 137 -23.26 -2.78 2.90
CA LYS A 137 -22.90 -3.93 3.75
C LYS A 137 -22.82 -3.59 5.24
N GLY A 138 -22.69 -2.28 5.59
CA GLY A 138 -22.50 -1.81 6.97
C GLY A 138 -21.13 -2.17 7.55
N HIS A 139 -20.11 -2.37 6.70
CA HIS A 139 -18.76 -2.71 7.11
C HIS A 139 -17.77 -2.51 5.97
N GLY A 140 -16.60 -1.97 6.29
CA GLY A 140 -15.49 -1.83 5.33
C GLY A 140 -14.17 -1.49 6.00
N LYS A 141 -13.07 -1.92 5.38
CA LYS A 141 -11.70 -1.58 5.76
C LYS A 141 -10.97 -1.01 4.56
N ILE A 142 -10.50 0.22 4.66
CA ILE A 142 -9.67 0.86 3.64
C ILE A 142 -8.29 1.09 4.21
N ILE A 143 -7.27 0.57 3.55
CA ILE A 143 -5.87 0.71 3.93
C ILE A 143 -5.13 1.45 2.82
N ASN A 144 -4.67 2.65 3.10
CA ASN A 144 -3.86 3.44 2.18
C ASN A 144 -2.38 3.19 2.45
N ILE A 145 -1.61 2.77 1.44
CA ILE A 145 -0.16 2.64 1.58
C ILE A 145 0.44 4.05 1.54
N CYS A 146 0.58 4.61 2.73
CA CYS A 146 1.26 5.86 3.01
C CYS A 146 2.79 5.68 2.90
N SER A 147 3.56 6.49 3.57
CA SER A 147 5.02 6.43 3.62
C SER A 147 5.51 7.20 4.82
N MET A 148 6.72 6.95 5.27
CA MET A 148 7.43 7.89 6.15
C MET A 148 7.51 9.30 5.51
N MET A 149 7.45 9.41 4.17
CA MET A 149 7.35 10.69 3.46
C MET A 149 5.99 11.38 3.64
N SER A 150 5.03 10.78 4.32
CA SER A 150 3.84 11.48 4.78
C SER A 150 4.11 12.43 5.95
N GLU A 151 5.28 12.33 6.60
CA GLU A 151 5.74 13.17 7.71
C GLU A 151 7.04 13.92 7.40
N LEU A 152 7.92 13.32 6.60
CA LEU A 152 9.25 13.85 6.32
C LEU A 152 9.38 14.32 4.87
N GLY A 153 10.21 15.32 4.67
CA GLY A 153 10.71 15.70 3.36
C GLY A 153 12.10 15.08 3.09
N ARG A 154 12.37 14.78 1.84
CA ARG A 154 13.69 14.37 1.34
C ARG A 154 13.92 14.98 -0.03
N GLU A 155 15.16 15.26 -0.34
CA GLU A 155 15.59 15.73 -1.66
C GLU A 155 15.08 14.81 -2.77
N THR A 156 14.80 15.37 -3.92
CA THR A 156 14.41 14.70 -5.19
C THR A 156 13.06 14.00 -5.22
N VAL A 157 12.26 14.05 -4.15
CA VAL A 157 10.96 13.34 -4.07
C VAL A 157 9.80 14.27 -3.74
N SER A 158 9.85 15.52 -4.17
CA SER A 158 8.83 16.54 -3.83
C SER A 158 7.40 16.11 -4.19
N ALA A 159 7.18 15.59 -5.40
CA ALA A 159 5.87 15.12 -5.85
C ALA A 159 5.37 13.93 -5.00
N TYR A 160 6.25 12.97 -4.70
CA TYR A 160 5.92 11.80 -3.91
C TYR A 160 5.58 12.19 -2.45
N ALA A 161 6.39 13.05 -1.83
CA ALA A 161 6.12 13.52 -0.47
C ALA A 161 4.80 14.31 -0.39
N ALA A 162 4.53 15.18 -1.37
CA ALA A 162 3.28 15.91 -1.46
C ALA A 162 2.07 14.95 -1.59
N ALA A 163 2.16 13.95 -2.48
CA ALA A 163 1.11 12.95 -2.67
C ALA A 163 0.89 12.10 -1.41
N LYS A 164 1.95 11.63 -0.75
CA LYS A 164 1.83 10.81 0.47
C LYS A 164 1.37 11.63 1.69
N GLY A 165 1.71 12.91 1.77
CA GLY A 165 1.13 13.85 2.73
C GLY A 165 -0.35 14.06 2.49
N GLY A 166 -0.76 14.25 1.22
CA GLY A 166 -2.17 14.33 0.81
C GLY A 166 -2.93 13.04 1.11
N LEU A 167 -2.33 11.87 0.85
CA LEU A 167 -2.95 10.57 1.12
C LEU A 167 -3.19 10.33 2.63
N LYS A 168 -2.28 10.80 3.49
CA LYS A 168 -2.49 10.83 4.94
C LYS A 168 -3.74 11.63 5.31
N MET A 169 -3.94 12.81 4.69
CA MET A 169 -5.13 13.62 4.95
C MET A 169 -6.40 13.02 4.34
N LEU A 170 -6.32 12.42 3.15
CA LEU A 170 -7.42 11.67 2.54
C LEU A 170 -7.88 10.50 3.44
N THR A 171 -6.94 9.80 4.06
CA THR A 171 -7.23 8.73 5.05
C THR A 171 -8.10 9.24 6.19
N ARG A 172 -7.75 10.39 6.75
CA ARG A 172 -8.52 11.03 7.84
C ARG A 172 -9.88 11.51 7.38
N ASN A 173 -9.96 12.02 6.15
CA ASN A 173 -11.24 12.50 5.60
C ASN A 173 -12.22 11.36 5.37
N ILE A 174 -11.78 10.24 4.79
CA ILE A 174 -12.61 9.04 4.62
C ILE A 174 -13.07 8.51 6.00
N CYS A 175 -12.18 8.49 6.99
CA CYS A 175 -12.56 8.14 8.37
C CYS A 175 -13.68 9.05 8.91
N SER A 176 -13.55 10.36 8.70
CA SER A 176 -14.52 11.36 9.19
C SER A 176 -15.89 11.22 8.52
N GLU A 177 -15.92 10.96 7.21
CA GLU A 177 -17.16 10.89 6.44
C GLU A 177 -17.91 9.56 6.59
N PHE A 178 -17.18 8.44 6.75
CA PHE A 178 -17.76 7.10 6.64
C PHE A 178 -17.65 6.26 7.92
N GLY A 179 -17.13 6.83 9.00
CA GLY A 179 -16.99 6.12 10.28
C GLY A 179 -18.31 5.64 10.86
N GLU A 180 -19.39 6.41 10.72
CA GLU A 180 -20.74 6.03 11.17
C GLU A 180 -21.34 4.82 10.43
N HIS A 181 -20.82 4.51 9.22
CA HIS A 181 -21.17 3.31 8.45
C HIS A 181 -20.34 2.07 8.82
N ASN A 182 -19.61 2.12 9.93
CA ASN A 182 -18.70 1.06 10.36
C ASN A 182 -17.59 0.80 9.30
N ILE A 183 -17.09 1.87 8.69
CA ILE A 183 -15.97 1.83 7.75
C ILE A 183 -14.76 2.46 8.43
N GLN A 184 -13.67 1.70 8.53
CA GLN A 184 -12.40 2.20 9.04
C GLN A 184 -11.46 2.43 7.86
N CYS A 185 -10.90 3.65 7.82
CA CYS A 185 -9.85 4.01 6.87
C CYS A 185 -8.57 4.35 7.62
N ASN A 186 -7.52 3.58 7.38
CA ASN A 186 -6.22 3.77 8.01
C ASN A 186 -5.10 3.78 6.98
N GLY A 187 -3.96 4.33 7.35
CA GLY A 187 -2.74 4.27 6.58
C GLY A 187 -1.79 3.19 7.12
N LEU A 188 -1.12 2.50 6.23
CA LEU A 188 0.10 1.75 6.53
C LEU A 188 1.27 2.56 5.98
N GLY A 189 2.18 3.00 6.83
CA GLY A 189 3.30 3.88 6.49
C GLY A 189 4.65 3.15 6.50
N PRO A 190 5.08 2.52 5.38
CA PRO A 190 6.37 1.87 5.33
C PRO A 190 7.54 2.84 5.43
N GLY A 191 8.65 2.36 6.00
CA GLY A 191 9.97 2.93 5.82
C GLY A 191 10.58 2.51 4.47
N TYR A 192 11.86 2.16 4.49
CA TYR A 192 12.56 1.66 3.30
C TYR A 192 12.42 0.15 3.21
N ILE A 193 11.70 -0.31 2.18
CA ILE A 193 11.39 -1.71 1.94
C ILE A 193 12.21 -2.24 0.77
N ALA A 194 12.78 -3.44 0.93
CA ALA A 194 13.54 -4.15 -0.08
C ALA A 194 12.59 -4.76 -1.13
N THR A 195 12.33 -4.00 -2.19
CA THR A 195 11.47 -4.41 -3.32
C THR A 195 12.25 -4.37 -4.63
N PRO A 196 11.72 -4.93 -5.73
CA PRO A 196 12.32 -4.74 -7.05
C PRO A 196 12.52 -3.27 -7.43
N GLN A 197 11.59 -2.38 -7.05
CA GLN A 197 11.68 -0.94 -7.31
C GLN A 197 12.86 -0.26 -6.60
N THR A 198 13.30 -0.81 -5.48
CA THR A 198 14.43 -0.28 -4.69
C THR A 198 15.73 -1.06 -4.89
N ALA A 199 15.71 -2.14 -5.68
CA ALA A 199 16.90 -2.97 -5.91
C ALA A 199 18.12 -2.17 -6.41
N PRO A 200 17.99 -1.26 -7.39
CA PRO A 200 19.15 -0.48 -7.87
C PRO A 200 19.83 0.38 -6.80
N LEU A 201 19.10 0.73 -5.73
CA LEU A 201 19.62 1.53 -4.61
C LEU A 201 20.36 0.70 -3.55
N ARG A 202 20.36 -0.63 -3.71
CA ARG A 202 20.96 -1.63 -2.79
C ARG A 202 22.04 -2.46 -3.46
N GLU A 203 22.28 -2.28 -4.75
CA GLU A 203 23.34 -2.96 -5.47
C GLU A 203 24.72 -2.50 -4.97
N HIS A 204 25.66 -3.47 -4.86
CA HIS A 204 27.04 -3.13 -4.54
C HIS A 204 27.69 -2.38 -5.71
N GLN A 205 28.56 -1.45 -5.37
CA GLN A 205 29.38 -0.75 -6.36
C GLN A 205 30.42 -1.71 -6.98
N PRO A 206 31.02 -1.39 -8.14
CA PRO A 206 32.02 -2.24 -8.78
C PRO A 206 33.24 -2.57 -7.89
N ASP A 207 33.54 -1.74 -6.90
CA ASP A 207 34.62 -1.96 -5.92
C ASP A 207 34.19 -2.84 -4.73
N GLY A 208 32.96 -3.37 -4.75
CA GLY A 208 32.39 -4.19 -3.68
C GLY A 208 31.82 -3.41 -2.49
N SER A 209 31.92 -2.08 -2.50
CA SER A 209 31.33 -1.22 -1.46
C SER A 209 29.80 -1.17 -1.59
N ARG A 210 29.12 -0.81 -0.49
CA ARG A 210 27.69 -0.56 -0.50
C ARG A 210 27.36 0.68 -1.31
N HIS A 211 26.20 0.65 -1.97
CA HIS A 211 25.65 1.86 -2.60
C HIS A 211 25.54 3.00 -1.54
N PRO A 212 25.96 4.25 -1.86
CA PRO A 212 25.93 5.37 -0.89
C PRO A 212 24.55 5.56 -0.26
N PHE A 213 23.48 5.40 -1.04
CA PHE A 213 22.12 5.50 -0.56
C PHE A 213 21.74 4.36 0.41
N ASP A 214 22.21 3.12 0.17
CA ASP A 214 22.04 2.00 1.11
C ASP A 214 22.71 2.30 2.45
N SER A 215 23.94 2.77 2.42
CA SER A 215 24.67 3.18 3.63
C SER A 215 23.96 4.29 4.40
N PHE A 216 23.44 5.30 3.67
CA PHE A 216 22.65 6.39 4.26
C PHE A 216 21.39 5.86 4.95
N ILE A 217 20.62 4.99 4.29
CA ILE A 217 19.37 4.44 4.84
C ILE A 217 19.65 3.58 6.07
N CYS A 218 20.63 2.68 6.00
CA CYS A 218 21.00 1.86 7.14
C CYS A 218 21.47 2.68 8.35
N ALA A 219 22.15 3.80 8.12
CA ALA A 219 22.58 4.70 9.19
C ALA A 219 21.43 5.50 9.81
N LYS A 220 20.39 5.84 9.01
CA LYS A 220 19.22 6.61 9.46
C LYS A 220 18.10 5.74 10.06
N THR A 221 18.10 4.46 9.83
CA THR A 221 17.11 3.53 10.36
C THR A 221 17.66 2.86 11.64
N PRO A 222 17.02 2.97 12.82
CA PRO A 222 17.48 2.29 14.03
C PRO A 222 17.67 0.80 13.88
N ALA A 223 16.82 0.14 13.09
CA ALA A 223 16.97 -1.28 12.75
C ALA A 223 18.27 -1.59 11.96
N GLY A 224 18.95 -0.59 11.40
CA GLY A 224 20.25 -0.72 10.72
C GLY A 224 20.18 -1.41 9.35
N ARG A 225 18.99 -1.58 8.78
CA ARG A 225 18.75 -2.31 7.53
C ARG A 225 17.51 -1.82 6.80
N TRP A 226 17.37 -2.25 5.56
CA TRP A 226 16.09 -2.23 4.87
C TRP A 226 15.15 -3.26 5.52
N LEU A 227 13.86 -2.97 5.46
CA LEU A 227 12.83 -3.91 5.87
C LEU A 227 12.41 -4.77 4.68
N GLU A 228 11.88 -5.95 4.96
CA GLU A 228 11.33 -6.85 3.94
C GLU A 228 9.82 -6.64 3.76
N PRO A 229 9.26 -6.88 2.56
CA PRO A 229 7.81 -6.78 2.32
C PRO A 229 6.97 -7.60 3.31
N GLU A 230 7.49 -8.75 3.74
CA GLU A 230 6.86 -9.66 4.69
C GLU A 230 6.64 -9.03 6.08
N GLU A 231 7.45 -8.05 6.45
CA GLU A 231 7.31 -7.34 7.73
C GLU A 231 6.07 -6.42 7.76
N LEU A 232 5.48 -6.15 6.60
CA LEU A 232 4.21 -5.41 6.48
C LEU A 232 2.97 -6.32 6.58
N MET A 233 3.13 -7.64 6.47
CA MET A 233 2.03 -8.60 6.44
C MET A 233 1.18 -8.54 7.73
N GLY A 234 1.80 -8.66 8.89
CA GLY A 234 1.12 -8.62 10.18
C GLY A 234 0.35 -7.31 10.43
N PRO A 235 1.02 -6.15 10.30
CA PRO A 235 0.36 -4.84 10.37
C PRO A 235 -0.80 -4.67 9.39
N ALA A 236 -0.67 -5.16 8.15
CA ALA A 236 -1.74 -5.11 7.16
C ALA A 236 -2.95 -5.97 7.56
N VAL A 237 -2.72 -7.21 8.02
CA VAL A 237 -3.79 -8.10 8.54
C VAL A 237 -4.48 -7.46 9.74
N PHE A 238 -3.73 -6.87 10.68
CA PHE A 238 -4.30 -6.12 11.81
C PHE A 238 -5.27 -5.04 11.33
N LEU A 239 -4.84 -4.17 10.41
CA LEU A 239 -5.67 -3.06 9.91
C LEU A 239 -6.90 -3.53 9.11
N ALA A 240 -6.86 -4.73 8.50
CA ALA A 240 -7.95 -5.31 7.73
C ALA A 240 -8.94 -6.14 8.56
N SER A 241 -8.59 -6.46 9.81
CA SER A 241 -9.33 -7.39 10.66
C SER A 241 -10.20 -6.71 11.72
N GLU A 242 -10.98 -7.50 12.45
CA GLU A 242 -11.79 -7.04 13.58
C GLU A 242 -10.93 -6.50 14.74
N ALA A 243 -9.67 -6.91 14.83
CA ALA A 243 -8.73 -6.42 15.85
C ALA A 243 -8.50 -4.90 15.79
N SER A 244 -8.80 -4.26 14.65
CA SER A 244 -8.64 -2.82 14.42
C SER A 244 -9.96 -2.05 14.35
N ASN A 245 -11.10 -2.59 14.82
CA ASN A 245 -12.40 -1.93 14.67
C ASN A 245 -12.48 -0.54 15.31
N ALA A 246 -11.70 -0.28 16.37
CA ALA A 246 -11.61 1.03 17.01
C ALA A 246 -10.46 1.90 16.49
N VAL A 247 -9.64 1.40 15.56
CA VAL A 247 -8.56 2.16 14.94
C VAL A 247 -9.07 2.76 13.64
N ASN A 248 -9.19 4.11 13.58
CA ASN A 248 -9.73 4.80 12.42
C ASN A 248 -9.04 6.16 12.23
N GLY A 249 -8.65 6.50 11.00
CA GLY A 249 -7.93 7.73 10.67
C GLY A 249 -6.44 7.74 11.10
N HIS A 250 -5.90 6.61 11.54
CA HIS A 250 -4.52 6.47 12.01
C HIS A 250 -3.57 6.07 10.87
N ILE A 251 -2.31 6.49 10.98
CA ILE A 251 -1.23 5.98 10.13
C ILE A 251 -0.31 5.12 11.00
N LEU A 252 -0.33 3.81 10.75
CA LEU A 252 0.55 2.85 11.40
C LEU A 252 1.88 2.80 10.66
N TYR A 253 2.92 3.40 11.23
CA TYR A 253 4.26 3.38 10.66
C TYR A 253 4.96 2.06 10.95
N VAL A 254 5.47 1.43 9.89
CA VAL A 254 6.30 0.21 9.92
C VAL A 254 7.60 0.54 9.20
N ASP A 255 8.49 1.21 9.90
CA ASP A 255 9.60 1.95 9.32
C ASP A 255 10.98 1.63 9.94
N GLY A 256 11.04 0.60 10.80
CA GLY A 256 12.27 0.25 11.52
C GLY A 256 12.74 1.30 12.51
N GLY A 257 11.84 2.25 12.85
CA GLY A 257 12.06 3.32 13.83
C GLY A 257 12.61 4.62 13.25
N ILE A 258 12.64 4.79 11.93
CA ILE A 258 13.26 5.97 11.30
C ILE A 258 12.56 7.28 11.70
N LEU A 259 11.24 7.27 11.86
CA LEU A 259 10.48 8.45 12.29
C LEU A 259 10.68 8.82 13.78
N ALA A 260 11.11 7.88 14.59
CA ALA A 260 11.35 8.07 16.02
C ALA A 260 12.81 8.39 16.36
N TYR A 261 13.68 8.61 15.35
CA TYR A 261 15.12 8.56 15.54
C TYR A 261 15.82 9.84 15.12
N ILE A 262 16.54 10.45 16.07
CA ILE A 262 17.31 11.67 15.84
C ILE A 262 18.71 11.40 15.24
N GLY A 263 19.26 10.22 15.45
CA GLY A 263 20.63 9.86 15.03
C GLY A 263 21.45 9.17 16.12
N LYS A 264 22.55 8.52 15.73
CA LYS A 264 23.52 7.94 16.69
C LYS A 264 24.31 9.03 17.37
N GLN A 265 24.51 8.90 18.67
CA GLN A 265 25.42 9.76 19.41
C GLN A 265 26.86 9.51 18.92
N PRO A 266 27.65 10.56 18.66
CA PRO A 266 29.08 10.42 18.39
C PRO A 266 29.76 9.67 19.52
N LYS A 267 30.68 8.74 19.16
CA LYS A 267 31.52 8.03 20.13
C LYS A 267 32.72 8.89 20.47
#